data_f811fc55d633d8b0f8aa14cfcd1291a0
#
_entry.id   f811fc55d633d8b0f8aa14cfcd1291a0
#
_cell.length_a   1.000
_cell.length_b   1.000
_cell.length_c   1.000
_cell.angle_alpha   90.00
_cell.angle_beta   90.00
_cell.angle_gamma   90.00
#
_symmetry.space_group_name_H-M   'P 1'
#
loop_
_entity.id
_entity.type
_entity.pdbx_description
1 polymer ?
#
loop_
_entity_poly.entity_id
_entity_poly.type
_entity_poly.pdbx_seq_one_letter_code
_entity_poly.pdbx_strand_id
1 'polypeptide(L)'
;MYSKPFVNNVHSGLAFKQVLLIGGTIMRTQTEMYKLILDIANNDDRIRAVYMNGSRTNPNAPKDIFQDYDIVYVVTDTKAFYEENGWINKFGEPLYMQKPEMMDNLLGEECHLEDTYGWLVIFKDGNRIDLHVNSIPYAKKDILNDKLCQILLDKDHILPHMPESTDIDYHVKRPNENDFLCESNDFWWCLNNVAKGLWREEVPYVMDMLNSVIRPHLVTLLSWKIGIETDFSCSIGKSGKYMNRYLSQGLYNRYLETYSDYKIENLWDSVFTMCDLFNEVANEVATSLGFTYNQIEADAGMKFLQVVHNLSKDALEIPSFI
;
A
#
# COMPACT_ATOMS: atom_id res chain seq x y z
N MET A 1 19.05 -22.20 56.80
CA MET A 1 18.08 -23.26 57.18
C MET A 1 16.79 -23.01 56.41
N TYR A 2 16.27 -24.08 55.82
CA TYR A 2 15.01 -24.28 55.11
C TYR A 2 14.96 -23.83 53.63
N SER A 3 15.38 -24.78 52.81
CA SER A 3 15.00 -25.04 51.43
C SER A 3 13.50 -25.33 51.29
N LYS A 4 12.83 -24.83 50.27
CA LYS A 4 11.57 -25.37 49.74
C LYS A 4 11.65 -25.70 48.27
N PRO A 5 11.02 -26.75 47.81
CA PRO A 5 11.29 -27.35 46.52
C PRO A 5 10.49 -26.70 45.38
N PHE A 6 11.10 -26.75 44.17
CA PHE A 6 10.44 -26.52 42.91
C PHE A 6 9.29 -27.51 42.72
N VAL A 7 8.10 -27.00 42.44
CA VAL A 7 7.01 -27.78 41.86
C VAL A 7 6.81 -27.29 40.42
N ASN A 8 7.16 -28.15 39.50
CA ASN A 8 6.78 -28.03 38.10
C ASN A 8 5.27 -28.23 37.96
N ASN A 9 4.55 -27.20 37.56
CA ASN A 9 3.20 -27.36 37.04
C ASN A 9 3.22 -27.01 35.57
N VAL A 10 3.22 -28.04 34.73
CA VAL A 10 2.86 -27.98 33.32
C VAL A 10 1.33 -27.77 33.30
N HIS A 11 0.92 -26.54 33.00
CA HIS A 11 -0.47 -26.27 32.64
C HIS A 11 -0.50 -25.94 31.13
N SER A 12 -1.08 -26.89 30.38
CA SER A 12 -1.57 -26.74 29.03
C SER A 12 -2.41 -25.44 28.92
N GLY A 13 -1.80 -24.41 28.35
CA GLY A 13 -2.44 -23.14 28.11
C GLY A 13 -3.41 -23.21 26.94
N LEU A 14 -4.68 -23.36 27.22
CA LEU A 14 -5.73 -22.84 26.36
C LEU A 14 -5.62 -21.32 26.42
N ALA A 15 -5.08 -20.71 25.36
CA ALA A 15 -5.10 -19.27 25.18
C ALA A 15 -6.57 -18.82 25.03
N PHE A 16 -7.17 -18.35 26.11
CA PHE A 16 -8.40 -17.59 26.04
C PHE A 16 -8.13 -16.31 25.25
N LYS A 17 -8.60 -16.26 23.98
CA LYS A 17 -8.74 -15.01 23.26
C LYS A 17 -9.67 -14.11 24.08
N GLN A 18 -9.10 -13.13 24.76
CA GLN A 18 -9.86 -12.08 25.41
C GLN A 18 -10.43 -11.19 24.31
N VAL A 19 -11.66 -11.48 23.88
CA VAL A 19 -12.42 -10.59 22.99
C VAL A 19 -12.81 -9.39 23.85
N LEU A 20 -12.21 -8.25 23.62
CA LEU A 20 -12.64 -6.98 24.19
C LEU A 20 -14.03 -6.67 23.59
N LEU A 21 -15.08 -6.89 24.36
CA LEU A 21 -16.44 -6.46 24.04
C LEU A 21 -16.52 -4.94 24.21
N ILE A 22 -16.22 -4.20 23.14
CA ILE A 22 -16.61 -2.79 23.05
C ILE A 22 -18.03 -2.78 22.46
N GLY A 23 -19.04 -2.64 23.34
CA GLY A 23 -20.43 -2.42 22.92
C GLY A 23 -21.22 -3.61 22.41
N GLY A 24 -20.97 -4.83 22.86
CA GLY A 24 -21.92 -5.95 22.70
C GLY A 24 -22.10 -6.57 21.31
N THR A 25 -21.43 -6.09 20.28
CA THR A 25 -21.53 -6.64 18.92
C THR A 25 -20.28 -7.46 18.60
N ILE A 26 -20.46 -8.77 18.32
CA ILE A 26 -19.37 -9.65 17.89
C ILE A 26 -19.14 -9.43 16.40
N MET A 27 -17.86 -9.32 15.99
CA MET A 27 -17.47 -9.23 14.58
C MET A 27 -17.99 -10.46 13.82
N ARG A 28 -18.75 -10.23 12.76
CA ARG A 28 -19.21 -11.30 11.85
C ARG A 28 -18.02 -12.01 11.22
N THR A 29 -18.14 -13.32 11.13
CA THR A 29 -17.16 -14.18 10.49
C THR A 29 -17.15 -13.97 8.97
N GLN A 30 -16.07 -14.40 8.33
CA GLN A 30 -15.97 -14.38 6.85
C GLN A 30 -17.16 -15.12 6.19
N THR A 31 -17.56 -16.26 6.72
CA THR A 31 -18.70 -17.03 6.20
C THR A 31 -20.02 -16.26 6.30
N GLU A 32 -20.24 -15.58 7.42
CA GLU A 32 -21.45 -14.75 7.61
C GLU A 32 -21.44 -13.53 6.67
N MET A 33 -20.29 -12.94 6.43
CA MET A 33 -20.16 -11.79 5.52
C MET A 33 -20.43 -12.23 4.06
N TYR A 34 -19.83 -13.32 3.58
CA TYR A 34 -20.13 -13.84 2.24
C TYR A 34 -21.59 -14.22 2.08
N LYS A 35 -22.16 -14.88 3.10
CA LYS A 35 -23.58 -15.21 3.08
C LYS A 35 -24.44 -13.96 2.97
N LEU A 36 -24.18 -12.93 3.76
CA LEU A 36 -24.91 -11.66 3.72
C LEU A 36 -24.80 -10.97 2.34
N ILE A 37 -23.59 -10.87 1.80
CA ILE A 37 -23.33 -10.28 0.47
C ILE A 37 -24.14 -11.02 -0.60
N LEU A 38 -24.11 -12.34 -0.61
CA LEU A 38 -24.82 -13.15 -1.60
C LEU A 38 -26.33 -13.19 -1.37
N ASP A 39 -26.79 -13.21 -0.12
CA ASP A 39 -28.22 -13.16 0.19
C ASP A 39 -28.87 -11.85 -0.27
N ILE A 40 -28.21 -10.70 -0.03
CA ILE A 40 -28.68 -9.39 -0.53
C ILE A 40 -28.77 -9.42 -2.04
N ALA A 41 -27.71 -9.90 -2.70
CA ALA A 41 -27.69 -9.97 -4.16
C ALA A 41 -28.76 -10.90 -4.73
N ASN A 42 -28.98 -12.08 -4.13
CA ASN A 42 -29.95 -13.04 -4.60
C ASN A 42 -31.40 -12.54 -4.44
N ASN A 43 -31.67 -11.76 -3.39
CA ASN A 43 -33.02 -11.28 -3.07
C ASN A 43 -33.35 -9.91 -3.70
N ASP A 44 -32.43 -9.30 -4.47
CA ASP A 44 -32.66 -8.06 -5.19
C ASP A 44 -32.46 -8.26 -6.70
N ASP A 45 -33.58 -8.22 -7.44
CA ASP A 45 -33.54 -8.45 -8.90
C ASP A 45 -32.80 -7.36 -9.68
N ARG A 46 -32.55 -6.21 -9.07
CA ARG A 46 -31.74 -5.15 -9.66
C ARG A 46 -30.26 -5.53 -9.73
N ILE A 47 -29.81 -6.49 -8.89
CA ILE A 47 -28.45 -7.01 -8.86
C ILE A 47 -28.38 -8.25 -9.75
N ARG A 48 -27.57 -8.18 -10.82
CA ARG A 48 -27.47 -9.25 -11.82
C ARG A 48 -26.23 -10.12 -11.64
N ALA A 49 -25.13 -9.53 -11.13
CA ALA A 49 -23.94 -10.30 -10.81
C ALA A 49 -23.20 -9.68 -9.60
N VAL A 50 -22.27 -10.43 -9.03
CA VAL A 50 -21.38 -10.00 -7.93
C VAL A 50 -19.98 -10.50 -8.23
N TYR A 51 -19.00 -9.62 -8.15
CA TYR A 51 -17.61 -10.01 -8.11
C TYR A 51 -16.88 -9.32 -6.96
N MET A 52 -15.74 -9.88 -6.59
CA MET A 52 -14.90 -9.39 -5.52
C MET A 52 -13.50 -9.18 -6.06
N ASN A 53 -12.89 -8.07 -5.68
CA ASN A 53 -11.51 -7.70 -5.99
C ASN A 53 -10.60 -7.78 -4.77
N GLY A 54 -9.37 -7.34 -4.93
CA GLY A 54 -8.49 -6.96 -3.84
C GLY A 54 -7.87 -8.13 -3.06
N SER A 55 -7.48 -7.84 -1.82
CA SER A 55 -6.60 -8.71 -1.03
C SER A 55 -7.21 -10.06 -0.66
N ARG A 56 -8.55 -10.17 -0.60
CA ARG A 56 -9.23 -11.44 -0.30
C ARG A 56 -9.16 -12.43 -1.45
N THR A 57 -9.03 -11.94 -2.68
CA THR A 57 -8.86 -12.78 -3.87
C THR A 57 -7.40 -13.15 -4.12
N ASN A 58 -6.46 -12.46 -3.46
CA ASN A 58 -5.04 -12.69 -3.63
C ASN A 58 -4.56 -13.93 -2.86
N PRO A 59 -4.08 -14.98 -3.53
CA PRO A 59 -3.57 -16.18 -2.85
C PRO A 59 -2.31 -15.90 -2.03
N ASN A 60 -1.55 -14.83 -2.35
CA ASN A 60 -0.28 -14.47 -1.73
C ASN A 60 -0.43 -13.42 -0.60
N ALA A 61 -1.62 -12.82 -0.44
CA ALA A 61 -1.85 -11.84 0.62
C ALA A 61 -1.99 -12.52 2.00
N PRO A 62 -1.49 -11.87 3.08
CA PRO A 62 -1.76 -12.34 4.43
C PRO A 62 -3.25 -12.26 4.72
N LYS A 63 -3.74 -13.29 5.42
CA LYS A 63 -5.13 -13.31 5.89
C LYS A 63 -5.16 -12.87 7.35
N ASP A 64 -5.86 -11.78 7.61
CA ASP A 64 -6.04 -11.24 8.96
C ASP A 64 -7.43 -10.60 9.14
N ILE A 65 -7.69 -10.08 10.35
CA ILE A 65 -8.95 -9.47 10.71
C ILE A 65 -9.20 -8.09 10.07
N PHE A 66 -8.18 -7.50 9.45
CA PHE A 66 -8.25 -6.17 8.82
C PHE A 66 -8.46 -6.23 7.31
N GLN A 67 -8.56 -7.44 6.73
CA GLN A 67 -8.91 -7.55 5.31
C GLN A 67 -10.34 -7.04 5.09
N ASP A 68 -10.48 -6.04 4.24
CA ASP A 68 -11.75 -5.52 3.73
C ASP A 68 -12.41 -6.48 2.71
N TYR A 69 -13.63 -6.18 2.35
CA TYR A 69 -14.37 -6.86 1.29
C TYR A 69 -14.58 -5.88 0.15
N ASP A 70 -13.77 -5.98 -0.88
CA ASP A 70 -13.86 -5.17 -2.11
C ASP A 70 -14.93 -5.79 -3.03
N ILE A 71 -16.18 -5.38 -2.88
CA ILE A 71 -17.34 -5.99 -3.54
C ILE A 71 -17.89 -5.07 -4.62
N VAL A 72 -18.18 -5.67 -5.77
CA VAL A 72 -18.90 -4.98 -6.84
C VAL A 72 -20.22 -5.71 -7.11
N TYR A 73 -21.32 -4.99 -7.00
CA TYR A 73 -22.62 -5.41 -7.48
C TYR A 73 -22.85 -4.88 -8.89
N VAL A 74 -23.07 -5.77 -9.82
CA VAL A 74 -23.44 -5.42 -11.19
C VAL A 74 -24.94 -5.24 -11.27
N VAL A 75 -25.37 -4.02 -11.57
CA VAL A 75 -26.77 -3.62 -11.40
C VAL A 75 -27.40 -3.13 -12.70
N THR A 76 -28.72 -3.18 -12.74
CA THR A 76 -29.52 -2.68 -13.88
C THR A 76 -29.56 -1.14 -13.95
N ASP A 77 -29.47 -0.49 -12.78
CA ASP A 77 -29.49 0.96 -12.62
C ASP A 77 -28.80 1.35 -11.30
N THR A 78 -27.72 2.09 -11.37
CA THR A 78 -26.93 2.54 -10.19
C THR A 78 -27.73 3.51 -9.35
N LYS A 79 -28.52 4.40 -9.99
CA LYS A 79 -29.31 5.45 -9.37
C LYS A 79 -30.30 4.90 -8.35
N ALA A 80 -30.93 3.76 -8.67
CA ALA A 80 -31.87 3.08 -7.78
C ALA A 80 -31.26 2.64 -6.44
N PHE A 81 -29.92 2.60 -6.32
CA PHE A 81 -29.22 2.24 -5.09
C PHE A 81 -28.77 3.46 -4.27
N TYR A 82 -28.19 4.47 -4.91
CA TYR A 82 -27.68 5.61 -4.16
C TYR A 82 -28.77 6.63 -3.77
N GLU A 83 -29.92 6.64 -4.46
CA GLU A 83 -31.10 7.42 -4.05
C GLU A 83 -31.96 6.71 -2.98
N GLU A 84 -31.85 5.36 -2.84
CA GLU A 84 -32.53 4.63 -1.77
C GLU A 84 -31.85 4.94 -0.42
N ASN A 85 -32.50 5.79 0.38
CA ASN A 85 -31.93 6.22 1.63
C ASN A 85 -31.68 5.05 2.58
N GLY A 86 -30.42 4.89 3.00
CA GLY A 86 -30.01 3.84 3.92
C GLY A 86 -29.94 2.43 3.32
N TRP A 87 -29.93 2.30 1.99
CA TRP A 87 -29.77 0.98 1.34
C TRP A 87 -28.55 0.22 1.84
N ILE A 88 -27.43 0.90 2.04
CA ILE A 88 -26.18 0.32 2.56
C ILE A 88 -26.32 -0.29 3.97
N ASN A 89 -27.32 0.14 4.75
CA ASN A 89 -27.58 -0.38 6.08
C ASN A 89 -28.07 -1.86 6.06
N LYS A 90 -28.41 -2.40 4.89
CA LYS A 90 -28.68 -3.84 4.70
C LYS A 90 -27.47 -4.70 5.10
N PHE A 91 -26.26 -4.15 5.02
CA PHE A 91 -25.03 -4.82 5.43
C PHE A 91 -24.73 -4.69 6.94
N GLY A 92 -25.46 -3.89 7.67
CA GLY A 92 -25.30 -3.63 9.10
C GLY A 92 -25.34 -2.15 9.41
N GLU A 93 -25.20 -1.80 10.69
CA GLU A 93 -25.17 -0.41 11.14
C GLU A 93 -23.78 0.18 10.89
N PRO A 94 -23.65 1.22 10.03
CA PRO A 94 -22.37 1.87 9.81
C PRO A 94 -21.84 2.55 11.08
N LEU A 95 -20.53 2.39 11.34
CA LEU A 95 -19.80 3.21 12.31
C LEU A 95 -19.44 4.57 11.66
N TYR A 96 -18.86 4.52 10.48
CA TYR A 96 -18.64 5.66 9.58
C TYR A 96 -18.45 5.18 8.15
N MET A 97 -18.60 6.09 7.18
CA MET A 97 -18.46 5.76 5.76
C MET A 97 -17.95 6.95 4.93
N GLN A 98 -17.38 6.62 3.79
CA GLN A 98 -17.11 7.54 2.69
C GLN A 98 -17.94 7.14 1.47
N LYS A 99 -18.28 8.11 0.64
CA LYS A 99 -18.94 7.93 -0.66
C LYS A 99 -18.09 8.68 -1.68
N PRO A 100 -17.09 8.02 -2.28
CA PRO A 100 -16.08 8.69 -3.10
C PRO A 100 -16.69 9.53 -4.22
N GLU A 101 -17.49 8.92 -5.10
CA GLU A 101 -18.05 9.60 -6.27
C GLU A 101 -18.97 10.77 -5.88
N MET A 102 -19.67 10.67 -4.74
CA MET A 102 -20.47 11.78 -4.24
C MET A 102 -19.58 12.94 -3.78
N MET A 103 -18.42 12.65 -3.14
CA MET A 103 -17.49 13.69 -2.69
C MET A 103 -16.82 14.37 -3.88
N ASP A 104 -16.39 13.60 -4.87
CA ASP A 104 -15.78 14.11 -6.11
C ASP A 104 -16.77 14.99 -6.87
N ASN A 105 -18.03 14.56 -6.99
CA ASN A 105 -19.10 15.36 -7.59
C ASN A 105 -19.35 16.68 -6.84
N LEU A 106 -19.28 16.69 -5.49
CA LEU A 106 -19.39 17.91 -4.69
C LEU A 106 -18.21 18.87 -4.92
N LEU A 107 -17.04 18.36 -5.28
CA LEU A 107 -15.85 19.14 -5.66
C LEU A 107 -15.94 19.65 -7.10
N GLY A 108 -16.95 19.22 -7.87
CA GLY A 108 -17.13 19.59 -9.28
C GLY A 108 -16.27 18.75 -10.23
N GLU A 109 -15.77 17.61 -9.79
CA GLU A 109 -15.10 16.64 -10.65
C GLU A 109 -16.12 15.90 -11.52
N GLU A 110 -15.71 15.49 -12.71
CA GLU A 110 -16.57 14.75 -13.64
C GLU A 110 -16.76 13.31 -13.12
N CYS A 111 -17.97 13.01 -12.66
CA CYS A 111 -18.35 11.71 -12.13
C CYS A 111 -19.46 11.09 -12.98
N HIS A 112 -19.28 9.85 -13.37
CA HIS A 112 -20.26 9.07 -14.13
C HIS A 112 -21.08 8.20 -13.17
N LEU A 113 -21.97 8.85 -12.39
CA LEU A 113 -22.79 8.15 -11.38
C LEU A 113 -23.74 7.12 -11.97
N GLU A 114 -24.06 7.23 -13.25
CA GLU A 114 -24.80 6.24 -14.02
C GLU A 114 -24.01 4.96 -14.27
N ASP A 115 -22.67 5.03 -14.24
CA ASP A 115 -21.78 3.90 -14.45
C ASP A 115 -21.35 3.24 -13.16
N THR A 116 -20.99 4.02 -12.14
CA THR A 116 -20.47 3.52 -10.88
C THR A 116 -20.83 4.42 -9.70
N TYR A 117 -21.05 3.80 -8.53
CA TYR A 117 -21.20 4.50 -7.26
C TYR A 117 -20.76 3.61 -6.11
N GLY A 118 -20.04 4.18 -5.13
CA GLY A 118 -19.41 3.42 -4.06
C GLY A 118 -19.76 3.91 -2.65
N TRP A 119 -19.67 2.96 -1.72
CA TRP A 119 -19.65 3.17 -0.28
C TRP A 119 -18.46 2.44 0.32
N LEU A 120 -17.58 3.16 0.98
CA LEU A 120 -16.51 2.60 1.80
C LEU A 120 -16.96 2.64 3.25
N VAL A 121 -17.27 1.52 3.85
CA VAL A 121 -17.98 1.47 5.13
C VAL A 121 -17.25 0.62 6.15
N ILE A 122 -17.02 1.18 7.33
CA ILE A 122 -16.72 0.38 8.54
C ILE A 122 -18.00 0.24 9.34
N PHE A 123 -18.37 -0.99 9.66
CA PHE A 123 -19.56 -1.29 10.45
C PHE A 123 -19.25 -1.35 11.96
N LYS A 124 -20.27 -1.24 12.80
CA LYS A 124 -20.11 -1.29 14.26
C LYS A 124 -19.53 -2.61 14.79
N ASP A 125 -19.59 -3.68 14.01
CA ASP A 125 -18.97 -4.96 14.35
C ASP A 125 -17.48 -5.06 13.93
N GLY A 126 -16.93 -4.01 13.33
CA GLY A 126 -15.53 -3.93 12.91
C GLY A 126 -15.26 -4.45 11.49
N ASN A 127 -16.23 -5.05 10.81
CA ASN A 127 -16.05 -5.39 9.39
C ASN A 127 -16.02 -4.15 8.51
N ARG A 128 -15.23 -4.21 7.44
CA ARG A 128 -15.18 -3.19 6.38
C ARG A 128 -15.64 -3.79 5.06
N ILE A 129 -16.52 -3.07 4.37
CA ILE A 129 -16.88 -3.33 2.98
C ILE A 129 -16.59 -2.07 2.16
N ASP A 130 -15.87 -2.24 1.07
CA ASP A 130 -15.73 -1.28 -0.01
C ASP A 130 -16.67 -1.78 -1.12
N LEU A 131 -17.89 -1.26 -1.13
CA LEU A 131 -18.95 -1.70 -2.03
C LEU A 131 -19.14 -0.72 -3.17
N HIS A 132 -19.08 -1.22 -4.40
CA HIS A 132 -19.52 -0.47 -5.58
C HIS A 132 -20.76 -1.11 -6.21
N VAL A 133 -21.62 -0.27 -6.76
CA VAL A 133 -22.65 -0.67 -7.71
C VAL A 133 -22.26 -0.17 -9.09
N ASN A 134 -22.06 -1.10 -10.03
CA ASN A 134 -21.61 -0.79 -11.38
C ASN A 134 -22.69 -1.15 -12.38
N SER A 135 -22.94 -0.27 -13.37
CA SER A 135 -23.79 -0.60 -14.51
C SER A 135 -23.24 -1.82 -15.26
N ILE A 136 -24.13 -2.59 -15.91
CA ILE A 136 -23.70 -3.78 -16.67
C ILE A 136 -22.63 -3.46 -17.72
N PRO A 137 -22.77 -2.39 -18.54
CA PRO A 137 -21.75 -2.05 -19.52
C PRO A 137 -20.40 -1.65 -18.91
N TYR A 138 -20.42 -0.94 -17.78
CA TYR A 138 -19.22 -0.54 -17.07
C TYR A 138 -18.53 -1.74 -16.42
N ALA A 139 -19.28 -2.56 -15.69
CA ALA A 139 -18.75 -3.75 -15.00
C ALA A 139 -18.06 -4.74 -15.94
N LYS A 140 -18.58 -4.93 -17.17
CA LYS A 140 -17.96 -5.80 -18.18
C LYS A 140 -16.57 -5.36 -18.63
N LYS A 141 -16.28 -4.07 -18.53
CA LYS A 141 -14.96 -3.50 -18.83
C LYS A 141 -14.09 -3.48 -17.58
N ASP A 142 -14.68 -3.05 -16.47
CA ASP A 142 -13.99 -2.85 -15.19
C ASP A 142 -13.40 -4.15 -14.65
N ILE A 143 -14.14 -5.26 -14.69
CA ILE A 143 -13.68 -6.57 -14.22
C ILE A 143 -12.42 -7.09 -14.94
N LEU A 144 -12.13 -6.60 -16.15
CA LEU A 144 -10.95 -7.00 -16.93
C LEU A 144 -9.68 -6.21 -16.54
N ASN A 145 -9.83 -5.15 -15.76
CA ASN A 145 -8.70 -4.27 -15.40
C ASN A 145 -7.80 -4.85 -14.31
N ASP A 146 -8.29 -5.81 -13.53
CA ASP A 146 -7.52 -6.40 -12.42
C ASP A 146 -7.71 -7.92 -12.37
N LYS A 147 -6.60 -8.65 -12.39
CA LYS A 147 -6.60 -10.11 -12.25
C LYS A 147 -6.81 -10.58 -10.82
N LEU A 148 -6.72 -9.69 -9.83
CA LEU A 148 -7.17 -9.94 -8.46
C LEU A 148 -8.69 -9.81 -8.38
N CYS A 149 -9.38 -10.68 -9.10
CA CYS A 149 -10.83 -10.68 -9.20
C CYS A 149 -11.40 -12.10 -9.13
N GLN A 150 -12.55 -12.24 -8.46
CA GLN A 150 -13.32 -13.48 -8.38
C GLN A 150 -14.80 -13.20 -8.56
N ILE A 151 -15.43 -13.85 -9.54
CA ILE A 151 -16.89 -13.82 -9.70
C ILE A 151 -17.51 -14.67 -8.59
N LEU A 152 -18.43 -14.09 -7.81
CA LEU A 152 -19.15 -14.76 -6.71
C LEU A 152 -20.56 -15.18 -7.14
N LEU A 153 -21.19 -14.42 -8.04
CA LEU A 153 -22.53 -14.69 -8.58
C LEU A 153 -22.65 -14.06 -9.97
N ASP A 154 -23.26 -14.78 -10.90
CA ASP A 154 -23.65 -14.26 -12.21
C ASP A 154 -24.97 -14.92 -12.64
N LYS A 155 -26.10 -14.23 -12.39
CA LYS A 155 -27.46 -14.76 -12.60
C LYS A 155 -27.77 -14.98 -14.09
N ASP A 156 -27.18 -14.15 -14.95
CA ASP A 156 -27.52 -14.08 -16.36
C ASP A 156 -26.34 -14.43 -17.27
N HIS A 157 -25.22 -14.87 -16.69
CA HIS A 157 -24.00 -15.17 -17.44
C HIS A 157 -23.54 -13.99 -18.30
N ILE A 158 -23.59 -12.77 -17.72
CA ILE A 158 -23.28 -11.52 -18.40
C ILE A 158 -21.82 -11.09 -18.30
N LEU A 159 -21.11 -11.60 -17.31
CA LEU A 159 -19.71 -11.24 -17.11
C LEU A 159 -18.77 -12.04 -18.03
N PRO A 160 -17.63 -11.47 -18.43
CA PRO A 160 -16.62 -12.21 -19.17
C PRO A 160 -16.05 -13.35 -18.31
N HIS A 161 -15.52 -14.38 -18.96
CA HIS A 161 -14.79 -15.43 -18.26
C HIS A 161 -13.53 -14.84 -17.62
N MET A 162 -13.38 -15.01 -16.30
CA MET A 162 -12.20 -14.60 -15.57
C MET A 162 -11.31 -15.82 -15.30
N PRO A 163 -9.98 -15.70 -15.48
CA PRO A 163 -9.05 -16.73 -15.04
C PRO A 163 -9.06 -16.84 -13.51
N GLU A 164 -8.36 -17.85 -12.98
CA GLU A 164 -8.09 -17.93 -11.56
C GLU A 164 -7.36 -16.66 -11.07
N SER A 165 -7.78 -16.15 -9.90
CA SER A 165 -7.26 -14.88 -9.36
C SER A 165 -5.76 -14.96 -9.10
N THR A 166 -5.02 -13.95 -9.55
CA THR A 166 -3.57 -13.86 -9.44
C THR A 166 -3.10 -12.43 -9.28
N ASP A 167 -2.02 -12.23 -8.52
CA ASP A 167 -1.40 -10.92 -8.32
C ASP A 167 -0.32 -10.56 -9.35
N ILE A 168 -0.27 -11.26 -10.48
CA ILE A 168 0.77 -11.09 -11.51
C ILE A 168 0.88 -9.65 -12.03
N ASP A 169 -0.23 -8.89 -12.06
CA ASP A 169 -0.23 -7.50 -12.52
C ASP A 169 0.49 -6.56 -11.52
N TYR A 170 0.66 -7.00 -10.29
CA TYR A 170 1.33 -6.29 -9.20
C TYR A 170 2.77 -6.74 -8.96
N HIS A 171 3.25 -7.71 -9.72
CA HIS A 171 4.64 -8.15 -9.62
C HIS A 171 5.60 -7.02 -9.98
N VAL A 172 6.75 -7.02 -9.33
CA VAL A 172 7.83 -6.09 -9.65
C VAL A 172 8.16 -6.19 -11.13
N LYS A 173 8.15 -5.06 -11.83
CA LYS A 173 8.51 -5.02 -13.26
C LYS A 173 10.03 -4.99 -13.40
N ARG A 174 10.57 -5.80 -14.34
CA ARG A 174 11.99 -5.75 -14.68
C ARG A 174 12.30 -4.40 -15.37
N PRO A 175 13.22 -3.59 -14.82
CA PRO A 175 13.59 -2.32 -15.45
C PRO A 175 14.41 -2.56 -16.72
N ASN A 176 14.41 -1.58 -17.60
CA ASN A 176 15.47 -1.39 -18.60
C ASN A 176 16.53 -0.43 -18.04
N GLU A 177 17.64 -0.26 -18.80
CA GLU A 177 18.75 0.60 -18.35
C GLU A 177 18.35 2.08 -18.23
N ASN A 178 17.44 2.57 -19.08
CA ASN A 178 16.97 3.96 -18.98
C ASN A 178 16.12 4.19 -17.71
N ASP A 179 15.27 3.22 -17.35
CA ASP A 179 14.51 3.28 -16.10
C ASP A 179 15.47 3.40 -14.91
N PHE A 180 16.52 2.57 -14.89
CA PHE A 180 17.53 2.57 -13.83
C PHE A 180 18.32 3.89 -13.77
N LEU A 181 18.73 4.43 -14.93
CA LEU A 181 19.45 5.70 -15.01
C LEU A 181 18.58 6.88 -14.53
N CYS A 182 17.30 6.93 -14.92
CA CYS A 182 16.39 7.97 -14.49
C CYS A 182 16.18 7.93 -12.96
N GLU A 183 15.84 6.77 -12.41
CA GLU A 183 15.63 6.62 -10.95
C GLU A 183 16.88 7.00 -10.15
N SER A 184 18.07 6.62 -10.65
CA SER A 184 19.33 6.93 -9.99
C SER A 184 19.66 8.43 -10.04
N ASN A 185 19.47 9.07 -11.20
CA ASN A 185 19.72 10.51 -11.35
C ASN A 185 18.74 11.34 -10.50
N ASP A 186 17.44 11.00 -10.55
CA ASP A 186 16.42 11.71 -9.77
C ASP A 186 16.69 11.62 -8.27
N PHE A 187 17.08 10.45 -7.77
CA PHE A 187 17.47 10.29 -6.38
C PHE A 187 18.59 11.26 -5.99
N TRP A 188 19.74 11.22 -6.69
CA TRP A 188 20.90 12.04 -6.35
C TRP A 188 20.67 13.53 -6.57
N TRP A 189 20.00 13.89 -7.66
CA TRP A 189 19.69 15.28 -7.96
C TRP A 189 18.76 15.91 -6.92
N CYS A 190 17.68 15.26 -6.58
CA CYS A 190 16.68 15.83 -5.66
C CYS A 190 17.19 16.01 -4.22
N LEU A 191 18.23 15.28 -3.81
CA LEU A 191 18.85 15.41 -2.48
C LEU A 191 19.43 16.80 -2.20
N ASN A 192 19.78 17.59 -3.23
CA ASN A 192 20.21 18.98 -3.01
C ASN A 192 19.12 19.84 -2.34
N ASN A 193 17.84 19.54 -2.61
CA ASN A 193 16.71 20.23 -1.99
C ASN A 193 16.57 19.85 -0.51
N VAL A 194 16.80 18.57 -0.19
CA VAL A 194 16.81 18.07 1.19
C VAL A 194 17.94 18.75 1.98
N ALA A 195 19.15 18.80 1.40
CA ALA A 195 20.30 19.47 2.04
C ALA A 195 20.01 20.94 2.37
N LYS A 196 19.46 21.69 1.41
CA LYS A 196 19.07 23.10 1.62
C LYS A 196 18.02 23.25 2.71
N GLY A 197 17.00 22.39 2.68
CA GLY A 197 15.93 22.38 3.68
C GLY A 197 16.45 22.06 5.09
N LEU A 198 17.33 21.07 5.22
CA LEU A 198 17.98 20.72 6.50
C LEU A 198 18.86 21.86 7.03
N TRP A 199 19.67 22.45 6.17
CA TRP A 199 20.50 23.59 6.56
C TRP A 199 19.66 24.80 7.03
N ARG A 200 18.47 25.01 6.42
CA ARG A 200 17.53 26.08 6.81
C ARG A 200 16.60 25.69 7.95
N GLU A 201 16.65 24.45 8.41
CA GLU A 201 15.75 23.90 9.43
C GLU A 201 14.26 23.91 9.01
N GLU A 202 14.00 23.78 7.71
CA GLU A 202 12.68 23.75 7.10
C GLU A 202 12.06 22.34 7.20
N VAL A 203 11.87 21.84 8.43
CA VAL A 203 11.49 20.44 8.72
C VAL A 203 10.28 19.95 7.92
N PRO A 204 9.15 20.68 7.81
CA PRO A 204 8.00 20.19 7.02
C PRO A 204 8.36 19.96 5.54
N TYR A 205 9.13 20.86 4.94
CA TYR A 205 9.61 20.74 3.57
C TYR A 205 10.54 19.53 3.39
N VAL A 206 11.50 19.36 4.32
CA VAL A 206 12.41 18.22 4.29
C VAL A 206 11.67 16.90 4.39
N MET A 207 10.71 16.77 5.31
CA MET A 207 9.92 15.57 5.50
C MET A 207 9.08 15.23 4.25
N ASP A 208 8.50 16.23 3.61
CA ASP A 208 7.76 16.02 2.36
C ASP A 208 8.71 15.57 1.23
N MET A 209 9.83 16.27 1.03
CA MET A 209 10.85 15.86 0.05
C MET A 209 11.34 14.43 0.29
N LEU A 210 11.65 14.06 1.52
CA LEU A 210 12.13 12.72 1.84
C LEU A 210 11.07 11.64 1.57
N ASN A 211 9.81 11.88 1.92
CA ASN A 211 8.77 10.87 1.84
C ASN A 211 8.07 10.81 0.48
N SER A 212 7.90 11.95 -0.19
CA SER A 212 7.13 12.05 -1.44
C SER A 212 8.03 12.04 -2.69
N VAL A 213 9.32 12.39 -2.56
CA VAL A 213 10.25 12.47 -3.71
C VAL A 213 11.38 11.45 -3.56
N ILE A 214 12.21 11.52 -2.54
CA ILE A 214 13.45 10.74 -2.45
C ILE A 214 13.18 9.25 -2.15
N ARG A 215 12.39 8.96 -1.13
CA ARG A 215 12.12 7.58 -0.70
C ARG A 215 11.46 6.71 -1.78
N PRO A 216 10.55 7.21 -2.63
CA PRO A 216 10.03 6.42 -3.74
C PRO A 216 11.12 5.82 -4.63
N HIS A 217 12.20 6.55 -4.95
CA HIS A 217 13.32 6.03 -5.75
C HIS A 217 14.05 4.89 -5.02
N LEU A 218 14.29 5.03 -3.71
CA LEU A 218 14.88 3.94 -2.91
C LEU A 218 13.95 2.70 -2.89
N VAL A 219 12.64 2.89 -2.73
CA VAL A 219 11.66 1.80 -2.76
C VAL A 219 11.66 1.10 -4.12
N THR A 220 11.71 1.86 -5.21
CA THR A 220 11.82 1.32 -6.57
C THR A 220 13.08 0.46 -6.71
N LEU A 221 14.22 0.96 -6.27
CA LEU A 221 15.50 0.27 -6.36
C LEU A 221 15.51 -1.02 -5.52
N LEU A 222 15.02 -0.96 -4.27
CA LEU A 222 14.85 -2.14 -3.41
C LEU A 222 13.86 -3.16 -4.03
N SER A 223 12.83 -2.68 -4.72
CA SER A 223 11.91 -3.56 -5.43
C SER A 223 12.60 -4.31 -6.57
N TRP A 224 13.46 -3.65 -7.33
CA TRP A 224 14.25 -4.31 -8.38
C TRP A 224 15.22 -5.34 -7.83
N LYS A 225 15.88 -5.06 -6.70
CA LYS A 225 16.69 -6.05 -6.00
C LYS A 225 15.87 -7.30 -5.62
N ILE A 226 14.69 -7.11 -5.05
CA ILE A 226 13.75 -8.20 -4.75
C ILE A 226 13.33 -8.92 -6.05
N GLY A 227 13.02 -8.17 -7.10
CA GLY A 227 12.67 -8.72 -8.41
C GLY A 227 13.78 -9.63 -8.97
N ILE A 228 15.05 -9.21 -8.89
CA ILE A 228 16.20 -10.00 -9.31
C ILE A 228 16.29 -11.31 -8.51
N GLU A 229 16.16 -11.26 -7.20
CA GLU A 229 16.24 -12.41 -6.31
C GLU A 229 15.06 -13.39 -6.45
N THR A 230 13.92 -12.92 -6.96
CA THR A 230 12.68 -13.70 -7.13
C THR A 230 12.31 -13.96 -8.60
N ASP A 231 13.20 -13.67 -9.53
CA ASP A 231 12.94 -13.69 -10.98
C ASP A 231 11.68 -12.91 -11.38
N PHE A 232 11.48 -11.76 -10.74
CA PHE A 232 10.34 -10.85 -10.95
C PHE A 232 8.96 -11.51 -10.80
N SER A 233 8.87 -12.52 -9.94
CA SER A 233 7.66 -13.33 -9.74
C SER A 233 6.87 -12.99 -8.48
N CYS A 234 7.13 -11.84 -7.85
CA CYS A 234 6.46 -11.45 -6.62
C CYS A 234 6.06 -9.97 -6.59
N SER A 235 5.11 -9.65 -5.72
CA SER A 235 4.69 -8.29 -5.39
C SER A 235 5.26 -7.88 -4.03
N ILE A 236 5.83 -6.69 -3.96
CA ILE A 236 6.22 -6.06 -2.68
C ILE A 236 5.03 -5.44 -1.94
N GLY A 237 3.83 -5.48 -2.52
CA GLY A 237 2.61 -4.86 -2.01
C GLY A 237 2.60 -3.33 -2.12
N LYS A 238 1.44 -2.73 -1.92
CA LYS A 238 1.28 -1.27 -1.97
C LYS A 238 2.26 -0.60 -1.01
N SER A 239 3.04 0.37 -1.50
CA SER A 239 4.07 1.11 -0.74
C SER A 239 5.13 0.23 -0.08
N GLY A 240 5.41 -0.95 -0.63
CA GLY A 240 6.46 -1.84 -0.12
C GLY A 240 6.11 -2.61 1.16
N LYS A 241 4.82 -2.71 1.51
CA LYS A 241 4.37 -3.32 2.78
C LYS A 241 4.77 -4.79 2.98
N TYR A 242 5.23 -5.47 1.93
CA TYR A 242 5.72 -6.87 1.99
C TYR A 242 7.23 -7.00 1.81
N MET A 243 7.99 -5.91 1.72
CA MET A 243 9.44 -5.96 1.55
C MET A 243 10.17 -6.77 2.63
N ASN A 244 9.65 -6.74 3.87
CA ASN A 244 10.20 -7.52 4.99
C ASN A 244 10.16 -9.05 4.79
N ARG A 245 9.43 -9.55 3.79
CA ARG A 245 9.37 -10.98 3.46
C ARG A 245 10.49 -11.42 2.54
N TYR A 246 11.07 -10.48 1.81
CA TYR A 246 12.02 -10.74 0.74
C TYR A 246 13.43 -10.21 1.07
N LEU A 247 13.51 -9.04 1.69
CA LEU A 247 14.80 -8.49 2.10
C LEU A 247 15.36 -9.24 3.32
N SER A 248 16.69 -9.38 3.38
CA SER A 248 17.34 -9.82 4.60
C SER A 248 16.98 -8.90 5.76
N GLN A 249 16.95 -9.43 6.99
CA GLN A 249 16.63 -8.62 8.18
C GLN A 249 17.56 -7.41 8.32
N GLY A 250 18.85 -7.56 8.01
CA GLY A 250 19.81 -6.46 8.06
C GLY A 250 19.50 -5.35 7.07
N LEU A 251 19.18 -5.71 5.82
CA LEU A 251 18.83 -4.74 4.78
C LEU A 251 17.51 -4.05 5.07
N TYR A 252 16.51 -4.79 5.53
CA TYR A 252 15.22 -4.24 5.91
C TYR A 252 15.34 -3.28 7.10
N ASN A 253 16.16 -3.60 8.11
CA ASN A 253 16.41 -2.70 9.24
C ASN A 253 17.07 -1.40 8.77
N ARG A 254 18.08 -1.46 7.90
CA ARG A 254 18.69 -0.25 7.31
C ARG A 254 17.67 0.58 6.53
N TYR A 255 16.76 -0.06 5.79
CA TYR A 255 15.66 0.65 5.15
C TYR A 255 14.78 1.36 6.18
N LEU A 256 14.45 0.74 7.31
CA LEU A 256 13.68 1.36 8.37
C LEU A 256 14.44 2.52 9.05
N GLU A 257 15.76 2.44 9.19
CA GLU A 257 16.62 3.49 9.70
C GLU A 257 16.67 4.75 8.81
N THR A 258 16.18 4.67 7.56
CA THR A 258 15.98 5.84 6.71
C THR A 258 14.79 6.69 7.13
N TYR A 259 13.90 6.20 8.01
CA TYR A 259 12.84 6.99 8.63
C TYR A 259 13.36 7.66 9.90
N SER A 260 12.96 8.90 10.13
CA SER A 260 13.46 9.71 11.23
C SER A 260 12.34 10.47 11.95
N ASP A 261 12.63 10.95 13.14
CA ASP A 261 11.83 11.99 13.79
C ASP A 261 12.16 13.38 13.19
N TYR A 262 11.58 14.43 13.78
CA TYR A 262 11.70 15.82 13.30
C TYR A 262 13.01 16.53 13.69
N LYS A 263 13.92 15.90 14.44
CA LYS A 263 15.18 16.52 14.89
C LYS A 263 16.16 16.57 13.73
N ILE A 264 16.75 17.73 13.53
CA ILE A 264 17.65 18.01 12.39
C ILE A 264 18.82 17.02 12.33
N GLU A 265 19.44 16.71 13.46
CA GLU A 265 20.56 15.77 13.53
C GLU A 265 20.11 14.36 13.09
N ASN A 266 18.96 13.89 13.60
CA ASN A 266 18.42 12.57 13.23
C ASN A 266 18.00 12.51 11.76
N LEU A 267 17.49 13.63 11.22
CA LEU A 267 17.16 13.75 9.79
C LEU A 267 18.42 13.65 8.93
N TRP A 268 19.52 14.32 9.30
CA TRP A 268 20.79 14.17 8.60
C TRP A 268 21.30 12.73 8.62
N ASP A 269 21.29 12.08 9.78
CA ASP A 269 21.71 10.68 9.93
C ASP A 269 20.87 9.76 9.04
N SER A 270 19.55 9.95 8.99
CA SER A 270 18.65 9.17 8.14
C SER A 270 18.89 9.40 6.65
N VAL A 271 19.24 10.62 6.25
CA VAL A 271 19.60 10.95 4.85
C VAL A 271 20.90 10.25 4.46
N PHE A 272 21.95 10.31 5.29
CA PHE A 272 23.20 9.61 5.01
C PHE A 272 22.99 8.08 4.95
N THR A 273 22.23 7.51 5.87
CA THR A 273 21.84 6.09 5.84
C THR A 273 21.11 5.75 4.54
N MET A 274 20.21 6.62 4.09
CA MET A 274 19.47 6.43 2.84
C MET A 274 20.39 6.47 1.61
N CYS A 275 21.35 7.40 1.58
CA CYS A 275 22.32 7.52 0.50
C CYS A 275 23.26 6.31 0.41
N ASP A 276 23.77 5.85 1.55
CA ASP A 276 24.64 4.66 1.61
C ASP A 276 23.88 3.41 1.17
N LEU A 277 22.64 3.25 1.62
CA LEU A 277 21.79 2.14 1.22
C LEU A 277 21.46 2.18 -0.27
N PHE A 278 21.10 3.36 -0.79
CA PHE A 278 20.81 3.52 -2.21
C PHE A 278 22.04 3.18 -3.08
N ASN A 279 23.21 3.73 -2.73
CA ASN A 279 24.45 3.51 -3.48
C ASN A 279 24.84 2.02 -3.51
N GLU A 280 24.74 1.33 -2.39
CA GLU A 280 25.00 -0.12 -2.29
C GLU A 280 24.06 -0.91 -3.20
N VAL A 281 22.74 -0.71 -3.05
CA VAL A 281 21.73 -1.45 -3.80
C VAL A 281 21.77 -1.10 -5.29
N ALA A 282 22.08 0.16 -5.66
CA ALA A 282 22.24 0.56 -7.06
C ALA A 282 23.39 -0.20 -7.75
N ASN A 283 24.52 -0.35 -7.06
CA ASN A 283 25.64 -1.12 -7.57
C ASN A 283 25.30 -2.61 -7.76
N GLU A 284 24.57 -3.20 -6.80
CA GLU A 284 24.12 -4.59 -6.89
C GLU A 284 23.13 -4.80 -8.05
N VAL A 285 22.14 -3.92 -8.19
CA VAL A 285 21.15 -3.97 -9.28
C VAL A 285 21.81 -3.78 -10.63
N ALA A 286 22.67 -2.77 -10.77
CA ALA A 286 23.44 -2.52 -12.00
C ALA A 286 24.28 -3.72 -12.41
N THR A 287 25.03 -4.30 -11.46
CA THR A 287 25.87 -5.48 -11.71
C THR A 287 25.02 -6.67 -12.15
N SER A 288 23.90 -6.93 -11.46
CA SER A 288 23.04 -8.07 -11.74
C SER A 288 22.29 -7.99 -13.08
N LEU A 289 21.95 -6.77 -13.52
CA LEU A 289 21.23 -6.55 -14.78
C LEU A 289 22.14 -6.17 -15.96
N GLY A 290 23.42 -5.95 -15.71
CA GLY A 290 24.39 -5.53 -16.73
C GLY A 290 24.24 -4.06 -17.12
N PHE A 291 23.76 -3.20 -16.21
CA PHE A 291 23.61 -1.76 -16.42
C PHE A 291 24.84 -0.99 -15.94
N THR A 292 24.92 0.27 -16.35
CA THR A 292 25.98 1.18 -15.90
C THR A 292 25.45 2.09 -14.80
N TYR A 293 26.09 2.07 -13.62
CA TYR A 293 25.78 3.01 -12.55
C TYR A 293 26.76 4.19 -12.57
N ASN A 294 26.22 5.42 -12.47
CA ASN A 294 27.03 6.64 -12.44
C ASN A 294 27.58 6.92 -11.03
N GLN A 295 28.65 6.21 -10.64
CA GLN A 295 29.29 6.38 -9.34
C GLN A 295 29.84 7.81 -9.13
N ILE A 296 30.28 8.50 -10.19
CA ILE A 296 30.77 9.88 -10.11
C ILE A 296 29.67 10.83 -9.63
N GLU A 297 28.45 10.64 -10.11
CA GLU A 297 27.27 11.40 -9.67
C GLU A 297 26.93 11.12 -8.21
N ALA A 298 26.94 9.85 -7.81
CA ALA A 298 26.70 9.44 -6.44
C ALA A 298 27.71 10.05 -5.46
N ASP A 299 28.99 9.97 -5.79
CA ASP A 299 30.07 10.55 -4.98
C ASP A 299 29.94 12.08 -4.89
N ALA A 300 29.58 12.74 -5.99
CA ALA A 300 29.34 14.18 -6.01
C ALA A 300 28.14 14.60 -5.16
N GLY A 301 27.02 13.85 -5.25
CA GLY A 301 25.82 14.06 -4.44
C GLY A 301 26.12 13.89 -2.95
N MET A 302 26.80 12.82 -2.57
CA MET A 302 27.23 12.59 -1.17
C MET A 302 28.16 13.69 -0.68
N LYS A 303 29.14 14.10 -1.49
CA LYS A 303 30.06 15.21 -1.14
C LYS A 303 29.29 16.52 -0.92
N PHE A 304 28.30 16.81 -1.77
CA PHE A 304 27.46 18.00 -1.59
C PHE A 304 26.72 17.98 -0.26
N LEU A 305 26.07 16.86 0.09
CA LEU A 305 25.40 16.68 1.38
C LEU A 305 26.35 16.91 2.56
N GLN A 306 27.53 16.30 2.53
CA GLN A 306 28.54 16.43 3.59
C GLN A 306 29.02 17.89 3.75
N VAL A 307 29.23 18.61 2.65
CA VAL A 307 29.62 20.02 2.68
C VAL A 307 28.52 20.87 3.29
N VAL A 308 27.26 20.69 2.86
CA VAL A 308 26.13 21.45 3.39
C VAL A 308 25.86 21.14 4.88
N HIS A 309 26.00 19.87 5.28
CA HIS A 309 25.85 19.45 6.67
C HIS A 309 26.84 20.17 7.60
N ASN A 310 28.09 20.34 7.15
CA ASN A 310 29.14 21.00 7.92
C ASN A 310 29.19 22.52 7.75
N LEU A 311 28.30 23.10 6.95
CA LEU A 311 28.29 24.51 6.64
C LEU A 311 27.75 25.32 7.82
N SER A 312 28.50 26.33 8.24
CA SER A 312 28.06 27.26 9.30
C SER A 312 26.76 27.99 8.92
N LYS A 313 25.90 28.27 9.89
CA LYS A 313 24.63 28.98 9.67
C LYS A 313 24.80 30.43 9.20
N ASP A 314 25.95 31.02 9.43
CA ASP A 314 26.33 32.36 8.98
C ASP A 314 27.15 32.37 7.68
N ALA A 315 27.29 31.22 7.02
CA ALA A 315 28.00 31.12 5.76
C ALA A 315 27.37 32.00 4.66
N LEU A 316 28.20 32.76 3.97
CA LEU A 316 27.82 33.65 2.88
C LEU A 316 27.98 32.98 1.48
N GLU A 317 28.74 31.89 1.45
CA GLU A 317 29.02 31.12 0.22
C GLU A 317 29.16 29.63 0.51
N ILE A 318 28.96 28.79 -0.50
CA ILE A 318 29.25 27.36 -0.42
C ILE A 318 30.70 27.17 -0.87
N PRO A 319 31.54 26.43 -0.12
CA PRO A 319 32.92 26.13 -0.52
C PRO A 319 32.97 25.44 -1.89
N SER A 320 34.05 25.68 -2.64
CA SER A 320 34.30 25.00 -3.90
C SER A 320 34.40 23.47 -3.70
N PHE A 321 33.88 22.70 -4.64
CA PHE A 321 33.94 21.24 -4.65
C PHE A 321 35.17 20.69 -5.39
N ILE A 322 36.15 21.56 -5.72
CA ILE A 322 37.40 21.21 -6.42
C ILE A 322 38.34 20.43 -5.52
#